data_e235ab0fbc029fd02290a3b5fc0d259e
#
_entry.id   e235ab0fbc029fd02290a3b5fc0d259e
#
_cell.length_a   1.000
_cell.length_b   1.000
_cell.length_c   1.000
_cell.angle_alpha   90.00
_cell.angle_beta   90.00
_cell.angle_gamma   90.00
#
_symmetry.space_group_name_H-M   'P 1'
#
loop_
_entity.id
_entity.type
_entity.pdbx_description
1 polymer ?
#
loop_
_entity_poly.entity_id
_entity_poly.type
_entity_poly.pdbx_seq_one_letter_code
_entity_poly.pdbx_strand_id
1 'polypeptide(L)'
;VRARAPASSANLGPGFDTLAVALDLYVEVEVEKASRLIVRSVGEGAGMSDDPSHLAARVAIEVAGTDRLAITVRSEVPVGRGLGSSAALAAAAAAAAGAKDPLAVAAYMDGHPDNAAAAVVGGLVAAAMVKGAVRVVRLTLDVSLVFVIIVPDLILSTAKARLALPNEVTRENAAFNLSRMALLIAGLADSRVLLKEATEDRLHQDFRSPLFPAAPNLLSKLSAGGALAACWSGAGPSLLGICRGADGAKVQQAAKEAMAEADVPGKALLLGPDMHGLIVDRDGSDDFWRDRQPSWSADGQGDTDEAGGTVPDGGGQFYDFDGNR
;
A
#
# COMPACT_ATOMS: atom_id res chain seq x y z
N VAL A 1 20.71 -10.41 6.86
CA VAL A 1 19.38 -10.78 6.35
C VAL A 1 18.81 -9.60 5.60
N ARG A 2 18.18 -9.87 4.46
CA ARG A 2 17.50 -8.87 3.64
C ARG A 2 16.00 -9.14 3.65
N ALA A 3 15.21 -8.08 3.62
CA ALA A 3 13.76 -8.20 3.46
C ALA A 3 13.24 -7.10 2.53
N ARG A 4 12.18 -7.41 1.78
CA ARG A 4 11.52 -6.51 0.85
C ARG A 4 10.03 -6.50 1.13
N ALA A 5 9.44 -5.34 1.29
CA ALA A 5 8.00 -5.17 1.47
C ALA A 5 7.44 -4.20 0.42
N PRO A 6 6.25 -4.47 -0.14
CA PRO A 6 5.61 -3.61 -1.11
C PRO A 6 5.02 -2.35 -0.45
N ALA A 7 4.89 -1.29 -1.24
CA ALA A 7 4.02 -0.15 -0.96
C ALA A 7 2.56 -0.59 -0.86
N SER A 8 1.71 0.29 -0.38
CA SER A 8 0.28 0.00 -0.30
C SER A 8 -0.56 1.25 -0.46
N SER A 9 -1.77 1.08 -0.96
CA SER A 9 -2.83 2.08 -0.92
C SER A 9 -3.93 1.61 0.02
N ALA A 10 -4.12 2.30 1.13
CA ALA A 10 -5.12 1.98 2.14
C ALA A 10 -6.40 2.80 1.95
N ASN A 11 -7.43 2.43 2.68
CA ASN A 11 -8.78 2.98 2.70
C ASN A 11 -9.58 2.70 1.42
N LEU A 12 -9.02 2.91 0.24
CA LEU A 12 -9.67 2.73 -1.06
C LEU A 12 -11.06 3.40 -1.16
N GLY A 13 -11.20 4.59 -0.57
CA GLY A 13 -12.48 5.26 -0.34
C GLY A 13 -13.19 4.74 0.91
N PRO A 14 -14.27 3.95 0.82
CA PRO A 14 -15.12 3.62 1.97
C PRO A 14 -14.54 2.60 2.95
N GLY A 15 -13.41 1.95 2.63
CA GLY A 15 -12.75 0.96 3.49
C GLY A 15 -11.81 1.55 4.54
N PHE A 16 -12.16 2.70 5.11
CA PHE A 16 -11.38 3.44 6.10
C PHE A 16 -10.87 2.56 7.23
N ASP A 17 -9.55 2.59 7.48
CA ASP A 17 -8.82 1.80 8.50
C ASP A 17 -9.06 0.27 8.41
N THR A 18 -9.45 -0.23 7.21
CA THR A 18 -9.83 -1.64 7.04
C THR A 18 -9.25 -2.24 5.76
N LEU A 19 -9.41 -1.56 4.61
CA LEU A 19 -8.99 -2.09 3.32
C LEU A 19 -7.65 -1.51 2.89
N ALA A 20 -6.81 -2.35 2.30
CA ALA A 20 -5.61 -1.91 1.59
C ALA A 20 -5.27 -2.86 0.44
N VAL A 21 -4.62 -2.33 -0.59
CA VAL A 21 -4.01 -3.09 -1.68
C VAL A 21 -2.50 -2.88 -1.71
N ALA A 22 -1.74 -3.95 -1.81
CA ALA A 22 -0.31 -3.89 -2.01
C ALA A 22 0.02 -3.55 -3.47
N LEU A 23 1.08 -2.76 -3.67
CA LEU A 23 1.49 -2.22 -4.98
C LEU A 23 2.93 -2.62 -5.27
N ASP A 24 3.26 -2.85 -6.55
CA ASP A 24 4.57 -3.28 -7.04
C ASP A 24 5.65 -2.18 -7.01
N LEU A 25 5.77 -1.51 -5.88
CA LEU A 25 6.77 -0.50 -5.55
C LEU A 25 7.32 -0.83 -4.15
N TYR A 26 8.65 -0.83 -3.94
CA TYR A 26 9.22 -1.56 -2.81
C TYR A 26 10.09 -0.73 -1.89
N VAL A 27 10.12 -1.18 -0.62
CA VAL A 27 11.14 -0.85 0.37
C VAL A 27 11.95 -2.12 0.67
N GLU A 28 13.25 -2.00 0.65
CA GLU A 28 14.21 -3.05 0.97
C GLU A 28 15.01 -2.67 2.21
N VAL A 29 15.15 -3.58 3.13
CA VAL A 29 15.97 -3.41 4.33
C VAL A 29 16.92 -4.57 4.48
N GLU A 30 18.20 -4.25 4.67
CA GLU A 30 19.25 -5.19 5.03
C GLU A 30 19.71 -4.90 6.45
N VAL A 31 19.77 -5.93 7.29
CA VAL A 31 20.26 -5.84 8.66
C VAL A 31 21.42 -6.82 8.88
N GLU A 32 22.54 -6.29 9.31
CA GLU A 32 23.77 -7.03 9.60
C GLU A 32 24.28 -6.70 11.01
N LYS A 33 25.06 -7.61 11.62
CA LYS A 33 25.75 -7.33 12.87
C LYS A 33 26.91 -6.35 12.64
N ALA A 34 27.06 -5.37 13.53
CA ALA A 34 28.14 -4.39 13.48
C ALA A 34 28.70 -4.10 14.88
N SER A 35 29.78 -3.34 14.98
CA SER A 35 30.35 -2.90 16.27
C SER A 35 29.57 -1.74 16.91
N ARG A 36 28.82 -0.98 16.10
CA ARG A 36 27.97 0.16 16.48
C ARG A 36 26.81 0.30 15.51
N LEU A 37 25.83 1.13 15.83
CA LEU A 37 24.76 1.48 14.90
C LEU A 37 25.32 2.23 13.67
N ILE A 38 24.93 1.76 12.50
CA ILE A 38 25.17 2.39 11.19
C ILE A 38 23.86 2.33 10.43
N VAL A 39 23.34 3.45 9.97
CA VAL A 39 22.13 3.53 9.14
C VAL A 39 22.49 4.20 7.82
N ARG A 40 22.03 3.61 6.72
CA ARG A 40 22.22 4.16 5.36
C ARG A 40 20.90 4.07 4.61
N SER A 41 20.46 5.18 4.03
CA SER A 41 19.24 5.24 3.23
C SER A 41 19.54 5.70 1.82
N VAL A 42 18.96 5.02 0.82
CA VAL A 42 19.12 5.30 -0.62
C VAL A 42 17.74 5.34 -1.27
N GLY A 43 17.58 6.19 -2.27
CA GLY A 43 16.31 6.39 -2.99
C GLY A 43 15.37 7.35 -2.26
N GLU A 44 14.11 7.03 -2.23
CA GLU A 44 13.12 7.80 -1.48
C GLU A 44 13.41 7.69 0.04
N GLY A 45 13.60 8.83 0.69
CA GLY A 45 14.09 8.89 2.08
C GLY A 45 15.60 9.03 2.21
N ALA A 46 16.38 9.15 1.11
CA ALA A 46 17.77 9.57 1.16
C ALA A 46 17.89 10.94 1.87
N GLY A 47 18.82 11.05 2.85
CA GLY A 47 18.95 12.24 3.70
C GLY A 47 18.04 12.30 4.92
N MET A 48 17.24 11.26 5.18
CA MET A 48 16.62 11.07 6.50
C MET A 48 17.70 10.84 7.57
N SER A 49 17.28 10.95 8.85
CA SER A 49 18.16 10.67 9.99
C SER A 49 18.92 9.34 9.83
N ASP A 50 20.22 9.33 10.16
CA ASP A 50 21.09 8.16 10.18
C ASP A 50 21.37 7.66 11.63
N ASP A 51 20.57 8.11 12.59
CA ASP A 51 20.66 7.85 14.03
C ASP A 51 19.54 6.89 14.52
N PRO A 52 19.47 6.60 15.84
CA PRO A 52 18.44 5.72 16.41
C PRO A 52 17.00 6.20 16.20
N SER A 53 16.75 7.45 15.79
CA SER A 53 15.39 7.95 15.50
C SER A 53 14.85 7.48 14.15
N HIS A 54 15.72 6.99 13.25
CA HIS A 54 15.30 6.40 11.99
C HIS A 54 14.38 5.21 12.23
N LEU A 55 13.23 5.14 11.53
CA LEU A 55 12.21 4.12 11.78
C LEU A 55 12.76 2.68 11.68
N ALA A 56 13.55 2.38 10.63
CA ALA A 56 14.15 1.07 10.50
C ALA A 56 15.13 0.74 11.65
N ALA A 57 15.87 1.75 12.16
CA ALA A 57 16.75 1.56 13.29
C ALA A 57 15.96 1.27 14.57
N ARG A 58 14.93 2.05 14.87
CA ARG A 58 14.05 1.80 16.02
C ARG A 58 13.48 0.40 16.01
N VAL A 59 12.92 -0.02 14.88
CA VAL A 59 12.35 -1.37 14.71
C VAL A 59 13.42 -2.44 14.87
N ALA A 60 14.55 -2.32 14.16
CA ALA A 60 15.59 -3.35 14.21
C ALA A 60 16.23 -3.48 15.58
N ILE A 61 16.47 -2.37 16.29
CA ILE A 61 17.01 -2.37 17.67
C ILE A 61 16.03 -3.04 18.62
N GLU A 62 14.74 -2.72 18.55
CA GLU A 62 13.70 -3.31 19.38
C GLU A 62 13.60 -4.83 19.17
N VAL A 63 13.58 -5.27 17.91
CA VAL A 63 13.49 -6.70 17.57
C VAL A 63 14.76 -7.47 17.93
N ALA A 64 15.95 -6.92 17.63
CA ALA A 64 17.24 -7.60 17.86
C ALA A 64 17.73 -7.48 19.31
N GLY A 65 17.18 -6.55 20.11
CA GLY A 65 17.62 -6.29 21.48
C GLY A 65 19.02 -5.67 21.59
N THR A 66 19.54 -5.08 20.50
CA THR A 66 20.87 -4.46 20.45
C THR A 66 20.92 -3.35 19.40
N ASP A 67 21.79 -2.36 19.64
CA ASP A 67 22.11 -1.27 18.69
C ASP A 67 23.36 -1.55 17.84
N ARG A 68 23.98 -2.74 18.00
CA ARG A 68 25.17 -3.13 17.23
C ARG A 68 24.78 -3.69 15.86
N LEU A 69 24.20 -2.83 15.03
CA LEU A 69 23.59 -3.17 13.75
C LEU A 69 24.08 -2.21 12.64
N ALA A 70 24.31 -2.76 11.45
CA ALA A 70 24.39 -2.02 10.22
C ALA A 70 23.08 -2.24 9.46
N ILE A 71 22.38 -1.15 9.15
CA ILE A 71 21.06 -1.15 8.52
C ILE A 71 21.17 -0.38 7.22
N THR A 72 20.86 -1.04 6.10
CA THR A 72 20.79 -0.40 4.79
C THR A 72 19.35 -0.44 4.30
N VAL A 73 18.80 0.74 4.01
CA VAL A 73 17.45 0.93 3.46
C VAL A 73 17.57 1.37 2.02
N ARG A 74 16.85 0.70 1.12
CA ARG A 74 16.64 1.14 -0.27
C ARG A 74 15.16 1.29 -0.48
N SER A 75 14.67 2.47 -0.83
CA SER A 75 13.24 2.73 -0.98
C SER A 75 12.94 3.38 -2.32
N GLU A 76 11.98 2.81 -3.02
CA GLU A 76 11.32 3.42 -4.18
C GLU A 76 10.00 4.13 -3.75
N VAL A 77 9.54 3.88 -2.51
CA VAL A 77 8.23 4.35 -2.01
C VAL A 77 8.33 5.77 -1.48
N PRO A 78 7.62 6.74 -2.08
CA PRO A 78 7.61 8.12 -1.64
C PRO A 78 7.17 8.29 -0.18
N VAL A 79 7.98 8.98 0.62
CA VAL A 79 7.74 9.15 2.05
C VAL A 79 6.68 10.22 2.32
N GLY A 80 5.71 9.91 3.20
CA GLY A 80 4.67 10.87 3.62
C GLY A 80 3.68 11.24 2.51
N ARG A 81 3.47 10.34 1.55
CA ARG A 81 2.61 10.55 0.38
C ARG A 81 1.37 9.63 0.32
N GLY A 82 1.07 8.89 1.39
CA GLY A 82 -0.11 8.00 1.43
C GLY A 82 0.05 6.69 0.66
N LEU A 83 1.30 6.21 0.54
CA LEU A 83 1.66 4.95 -0.13
C LEU A 83 2.20 3.88 0.86
N GLY A 84 1.88 3.97 2.13
CA GLY A 84 2.24 2.97 3.14
C GLY A 84 3.75 2.81 3.38
N SER A 85 4.58 3.84 3.06
CA SER A 85 6.04 3.75 3.17
C SER A 85 6.51 3.41 4.59
N SER A 86 5.85 3.94 5.63
CA SER A 86 6.16 3.66 7.03
C SER A 86 5.91 2.20 7.38
N ALA A 87 4.74 1.67 7.02
CA ALA A 87 4.36 0.29 7.27
C ALA A 87 5.26 -0.70 6.51
N ALA A 88 5.56 -0.43 5.24
CA ALA A 88 6.48 -1.24 4.43
C ALA A 88 7.89 -1.26 5.02
N LEU A 89 8.42 -0.07 5.43
CA LEU A 89 9.73 0.05 6.06
C LEU A 89 9.77 -0.70 7.39
N ALA A 90 8.73 -0.57 8.23
CA ALA A 90 8.66 -1.25 9.52
C ALA A 90 8.57 -2.78 9.35
N ALA A 91 7.76 -3.26 8.40
CA ALA A 91 7.64 -4.69 8.10
C ALA A 91 8.97 -5.30 7.60
N ALA A 92 9.63 -4.64 6.64
CA ALA A 92 10.90 -5.08 6.11
C ALA A 92 12.00 -5.04 7.18
N ALA A 93 12.09 -3.98 8.00
CA ALA A 93 13.07 -3.86 9.08
C ALA A 93 12.84 -4.92 10.17
N ALA A 94 11.59 -5.16 10.57
CA ALA A 94 11.25 -6.19 11.54
C ALA A 94 11.66 -7.58 11.05
N ALA A 95 11.34 -7.92 9.81
CA ALA A 95 11.68 -9.21 9.22
C ALA A 95 13.20 -9.38 9.07
N ALA A 96 13.92 -8.38 8.58
CA ALA A 96 15.36 -8.41 8.43
C ALA A 96 16.09 -8.51 9.78
N ALA A 97 15.52 -7.94 10.85
CA ALA A 97 16.03 -8.06 12.22
C ALA A 97 15.66 -9.37 12.90
N GLY A 98 14.81 -10.23 12.29
CA GLY A 98 14.45 -11.54 12.79
C GLY A 98 13.18 -11.59 13.65
N ALA A 99 12.26 -10.65 13.48
CA ALA A 99 10.97 -10.68 14.15
C ALA A 99 10.18 -11.98 13.81
N LYS A 100 9.54 -12.58 14.81
CA LYS A 100 8.65 -13.73 14.60
C LYS A 100 7.35 -13.33 13.92
N ASP A 101 6.86 -12.13 14.25
CA ASP A 101 5.63 -11.56 13.68
C ASP A 101 5.91 -10.13 13.18
N PRO A 102 6.42 -9.99 11.94
CA PRO A 102 6.65 -8.68 11.34
C PRO A 102 5.38 -7.84 11.18
N LEU A 103 4.21 -8.50 11.02
CA LEU A 103 2.92 -7.82 10.89
C LEU A 103 2.54 -7.11 12.19
N ALA A 104 2.64 -7.79 13.32
CA ALA A 104 2.33 -7.18 14.62
C ALA A 104 3.25 -6.00 14.91
N VAL A 105 4.56 -6.13 14.61
CA VAL A 105 5.53 -5.04 14.77
C VAL A 105 5.19 -3.86 13.87
N ALA A 106 4.93 -4.09 12.59
CA ALA A 106 4.62 -3.03 11.63
C ALA A 106 3.31 -2.31 11.97
N ALA A 107 2.26 -3.06 12.34
CA ALA A 107 0.97 -2.50 12.74
C ALA A 107 1.07 -1.66 14.02
N TYR A 108 1.89 -2.09 14.98
CA TYR A 108 2.17 -1.32 16.20
C TYR A 108 2.87 0.01 15.88
N MET A 109 3.89 -0.03 15.02
CA MET A 109 4.67 1.14 14.63
C MET A 109 3.89 2.15 13.77
N ASP A 110 3.02 1.67 12.88
CA ASP A 110 2.20 2.52 12.00
C ASP A 110 0.92 3.02 12.71
N GLY A 111 0.49 2.33 13.76
CA GLY A 111 -0.73 2.62 14.53
C GLY A 111 -2.02 2.12 13.87
N HIS A 112 -1.94 1.51 12.68
CA HIS A 112 -3.08 1.00 11.92
C HIS A 112 -2.68 -0.30 11.22
N PRO A 113 -3.58 -1.31 11.16
CA PRO A 113 -3.23 -2.62 10.62
C PRO A 113 -3.27 -2.71 9.10
N ASP A 114 -3.97 -1.83 8.39
CA ASP A 114 -4.30 -1.94 6.97
C ASP A 114 -3.07 -1.93 6.06
N ASN A 115 -2.23 -0.87 6.15
CA ASN A 115 -0.99 -0.78 5.37
C ASN A 115 0.01 -1.88 5.75
N ALA A 116 0.13 -2.19 7.05
CA ALA A 116 1.01 -3.25 7.53
C ALA A 116 0.57 -4.62 7.00
N ALA A 117 -0.75 -4.87 6.99
CA ALA A 117 -1.32 -6.10 6.43
C ALA A 117 -1.04 -6.23 4.93
N ALA A 118 -1.25 -5.18 4.15
CA ALA A 118 -0.95 -5.20 2.72
C ALA A 118 0.56 -5.41 2.47
N ALA A 119 1.43 -4.71 3.21
CA ALA A 119 2.87 -4.86 3.07
C ALA A 119 3.36 -6.28 3.39
N VAL A 120 2.73 -6.98 4.36
CA VAL A 120 3.17 -8.32 4.78
C VAL A 120 2.49 -9.43 3.97
N VAL A 121 1.19 -9.32 3.70
CA VAL A 121 0.39 -10.39 3.08
C VAL A 121 0.35 -10.29 1.55
N GLY A 122 0.46 -9.08 1.00
CA GLY A 122 0.26 -8.80 -0.42
C GLY A 122 -1.21 -8.88 -0.86
N GLY A 123 -1.47 -8.43 -2.08
CA GLY A 123 -2.80 -8.42 -2.67
C GLY A 123 -3.74 -7.39 -2.05
N LEU A 124 -5.03 -7.63 -2.20
CA LEU A 124 -6.09 -6.88 -1.52
C LEU A 124 -6.36 -7.52 -0.16
N VAL A 125 -6.33 -6.73 0.90
CA VAL A 125 -6.53 -7.22 2.27
C VAL A 125 -7.62 -6.44 3.00
N ALA A 126 -8.33 -7.14 3.88
CA ALA A 126 -9.11 -6.54 4.96
C ALA A 126 -8.41 -6.85 6.28
N ALA A 127 -8.11 -5.82 7.07
CA ALA A 127 -7.42 -5.95 8.35
C ALA A 127 -8.19 -5.24 9.47
N ALA A 128 -8.17 -5.83 10.66
CA ALA A 128 -8.80 -5.25 11.84
C ALA A 128 -8.09 -5.71 13.12
N MET A 129 -8.23 -4.90 14.17
CA MET A 129 -7.86 -5.32 15.53
C MET A 129 -9.01 -6.14 16.13
N VAL A 130 -8.75 -7.42 16.42
CA VAL A 130 -9.75 -8.33 17.04
C VAL A 130 -9.14 -8.92 18.31
N LYS A 131 -9.75 -8.63 19.46
CA LYS A 131 -9.27 -9.09 20.78
C LYS A 131 -7.79 -8.77 21.04
N GLY A 132 -7.34 -7.59 20.60
CA GLY A 132 -5.96 -7.12 20.82
C GLY A 132 -4.91 -7.65 19.83
N ALA A 133 -5.30 -8.47 18.86
CA ALA A 133 -4.43 -8.97 17.80
C ALA A 133 -4.87 -8.45 16.42
N VAL A 134 -3.92 -8.27 15.51
CA VAL A 134 -4.22 -7.98 14.09
C VAL A 134 -4.78 -9.24 13.44
N ARG A 135 -5.93 -9.11 12.81
CA ARG A 135 -6.52 -10.17 11.97
C ARG A 135 -6.59 -9.67 10.54
N VAL A 136 -6.13 -10.49 9.61
CA VAL A 136 -6.07 -10.16 8.18
C VAL A 136 -6.78 -11.24 7.39
N VAL A 137 -7.57 -10.79 6.42
CA VAL A 137 -8.12 -11.66 5.38
C VAL A 137 -7.66 -11.14 4.03
N ARG A 138 -7.03 -11.99 3.23
CA ARG A 138 -6.74 -11.67 1.84
C ARG A 138 -8.02 -11.85 1.02
N LEU A 139 -8.40 -10.81 0.33
CA LEU A 139 -9.60 -10.78 -0.51
C LEU A 139 -9.25 -11.12 -1.96
N THR A 140 -10.26 -11.55 -2.72
CA THR A 140 -10.10 -11.73 -4.16
C THR A 140 -9.87 -10.40 -4.83
N LEU A 141 -8.90 -10.33 -5.72
CA LEU A 141 -8.59 -9.18 -6.57
C LEU A 141 -8.58 -9.64 -8.04
N ASP A 142 -9.31 -8.94 -8.90
CA ASP A 142 -9.30 -9.18 -10.34
C ASP A 142 -7.90 -8.88 -10.90
N VAL A 143 -7.26 -9.89 -11.48
CA VAL A 143 -5.88 -9.82 -12.00
C VAL A 143 -5.72 -8.83 -13.17
N SER A 144 -6.81 -8.41 -13.81
CA SER A 144 -6.79 -7.40 -14.87
C SER A 144 -6.66 -5.97 -14.36
N LEU A 145 -6.78 -5.75 -13.04
CA LEU A 145 -6.72 -4.41 -12.45
C LEU A 145 -5.28 -3.93 -12.30
N VAL A 146 -5.09 -2.67 -12.64
CA VAL A 146 -3.88 -1.87 -12.40
C VAL A 146 -4.27 -0.55 -11.75
N PHE A 147 -3.29 0.14 -11.19
CA PHE A 147 -3.51 1.35 -10.39
C PHE A 147 -2.70 2.51 -10.94
N VAL A 148 -3.36 3.61 -11.28
CA VAL A 148 -2.71 4.87 -11.62
C VAL A 148 -2.67 5.73 -10.36
N ILE A 149 -1.46 6.10 -9.94
CA ILE A 149 -1.26 6.87 -8.71
C ILE A 149 -0.74 8.26 -9.07
N ILE A 150 -1.48 9.29 -8.72
CA ILE A 150 -0.96 10.67 -8.67
C ILE A 150 -0.23 10.83 -7.35
N VAL A 151 1.05 11.16 -7.40
CA VAL A 151 1.93 11.40 -6.24
C VAL A 151 2.39 12.86 -6.29
N PRO A 152 1.69 13.79 -5.61
CA PRO A 152 2.10 15.19 -5.57
C PRO A 152 3.39 15.39 -4.77
N ASP A 153 4.16 16.45 -5.06
CA ASP A 153 5.33 16.84 -4.25
C ASP A 153 4.97 17.50 -2.91
N LEU A 154 3.74 17.33 -2.48
CA LEU A 154 3.21 17.74 -1.18
C LEU A 154 3.41 16.63 -0.15
N ILE A 155 3.96 16.92 1.02
CA ILE A 155 4.04 16.01 2.15
C ILE A 155 2.85 16.24 3.09
N LEU A 156 2.11 15.18 3.39
CA LEU A 156 1.00 15.20 4.33
C LEU A 156 1.18 14.08 5.37
N SER A 157 1.43 14.46 6.62
CA SER A 157 1.53 13.47 7.68
C SER A 157 0.16 12.84 7.99
N THR A 158 0.15 11.55 8.27
CA THR A 158 -1.06 10.81 8.69
C THR A 158 -1.72 11.44 9.91
N ALA A 159 -0.92 11.93 10.87
CA ALA A 159 -1.44 12.64 12.04
C ALA A 159 -2.23 13.90 11.65
N LYS A 160 -1.70 14.74 10.75
CA LYS A 160 -2.41 15.94 10.26
C LYS A 160 -3.68 15.57 9.50
N ALA A 161 -3.63 14.54 8.65
CA ALA A 161 -4.79 14.07 7.92
C ALA A 161 -5.89 13.50 8.83
N ARG A 162 -5.52 12.91 9.97
CA ARG A 162 -6.49 12.43 10.98
C ARG A 162 -7.11 13.57 11.79
N LEU A 163 -6.36 14.59 12.11
CA LEU A 163 -6.92 15.79 12.82
C LEU A 163 -7.99 16.53 12.02
N ALA A 164 -8.06 16.35 10.71
CA ALA A 164 -9.10 16.91 9.87
C ALA A 164 -10.43 16.15 9.95
N LEU A 165 -10.45 14.94 10.53
CA LEU A 165 -11.63 14.10 10.60
C LEU A 165 -12.55 14.50 11.76
N PRO A 166 -13.88 14.40 11.61
CA PRO A 166 -14.80 14.61 12.71
C PRO A 166 -14.67 13.48 13.75
N ASN A 167 -14.94 13.79 15.01
CA ASN A 167 -14.94 12.81 16.09
C ASN A 167 -16.17 11.90 16.05
N GLU A 168 -17.25 12.32 15.39
CA GLU A 168 -18.52 11.59 15.32
C GLU A 168 -19.03 11.59 13.87
N VAL A 169 -19.71 10.51 13.51
CA VAL A 169 -20.38 10.37 12.21
C VAL A 169 -21.83 9.97 12.40
N THR A 170 -22.70 10.44 11.49
CA THR A 170 -24.11 10.08 11.53
C THR A 170 -24.31 8.61 11.14
N ARG A 171 -25.42 8.00 11.61
CA ARG A 171 -25.81 6.65 11.19
C ARG A 171 -25.96 6.57 9.67
N GLU A 172 -26.46 7.62 9.04
CA GLU A 172 -26.63 7.71 7.59
C GLU A 172 -25.27 7.60 6.88
N ASN A 173 -24.25 8.36 7.32
CA ASN A 173 -22.91 8.33 6.75
C ASN A 173 -22.23 6.96 6.99
N ALA A 174 -22.41 6.36 8.17
CA ALA A 174 -21.91 5.02 8.45
C ALA A 174 -22.55 3.98 7.52
N ALA A 175 -23.89 3.98 7.37
CA ALA A 175 -24.59 3.10 6.46
C ALA A 175 -24.21 3.31 4.98
N PHE A 176 -23.99 4.56 4.58
CA PHE A 176 -23.48 4.91 3.26
C PHE A 176 -22.14 4.23 2.99
N ASN A 177 -21.15 4.40 3.89
CA ASN A 177 -19.83 3.78 3.74
C ASN A 177 -19.90 2.24 3.72
N LEU A 178 -20.71 1.62 4.58
CA LEU A 178 -20.89 0.16 4.57
C LEU A 178 -21.41 -0.33 3.20
N SER A 179 -22.37 0.37 2.61
CA SER A 179 -22.92 0.01 1.30
C SER A 179 -21.87 0.17 0.18
N ARG A 180 -21.10 1.27 0.19
CA ARG A 180 -20.02 1.51 -0.79
C ARG A 180 -18.89 0.50 -0.66
N MET A 181 -18.49 0.17 0.56
CA MET A 181 -17.46 -0.84 0.83
C MET A 181 -17.86 -2.22 0.29
N ALA A 182 -19.11 -2.64 0.47
CA ALA A 182 -19.60 -3.89 -0.08
C ALA A 182 -19.54 -3.92 -1.62
N LEU A 183 -19.96 -2.82 -2.28
CA LEU A 183 -19.89 -2.68 -3.74
C LEU A 183 -18.43 -2.65 -4.23
N LEU A 184 -17.55 -1.99 -3.49
CA LEU A 184 -16.12 -1.92 -3.82
C LEU A 184 -15.47 -3.30 -3.77
N ILE A 185 -15.68 -4.06 -2.70
CA ILE A 185 -15.12 -5.42 -2.56
C ILE A 185 -15.61 -6.32 -3.71
N ALA A 186 -16.89 -6.27 -4.04
CA ALA A 186 -17.44 -7.02 -5.17
C ALA A 186 -16.80 -6.59 -6.50
N GLY A 187 -16.66 -5.28 -6.73
CA GLY A 187 -16.07 -4.74 -7.94
C GLY A 187 -14.56 -4.97 -8.07
N LEU A 188 -13.83 -5.01 -6.96
CA LEU A 188 -12.40 -5.36 -6.97
C LEU A 188 -12.18 -6.86 -7.22
N ALA A 189 -13.13 -7.71 -6.86
CA ALA A 189 -13.10 -9.13 -7.17
C ALA A 189 -13.48 -9.43 -8.63
N ASP A 190 -14.31 -8.60 -9.25
CA ASP A 190 -14.71 -8.67 -10.66
C ASP A 190 -14.86 -7.26 -11.23
N SER A 191 -13.88 -6.82 -12.00
CA SER A 191 -13.82 -5.47 -12.58
C SER A 191 -14.99 -5.12 -13.51
N ARG A 192 -15.76 -6.12 -13.98
CA ARG A 192 -16.93 -5.91 -14.85
C ARG A 192 -18.11 -5.29 -14.08
N VAL A 193 -18.16 -5.49 -12.77
CA VAL A 193 -19.20 -4.95 -11.89
C VAL A 193 -18.72 -3.81 -10.99
N LEU A 194 -17.48 -3.35 -11.17
CA LEU A 194 -16.95 -2.21 -10.40
C LEU A 194 -17.67 -0.92 -10.81
N LEU A 195 -18.40 -0.34 -9.88
CA LEU A 195 -19.09 0.93 -10.05
C LEU A 195 -18.16 2.09 -9.70
N LYS A 196 -18.25 3.19 -10.45
CA LYS A 196 -17.51 4.42 -10.18
C LYS A 196 -17.80 4.94 -8.76
N GLU A 197 -19.04 4.83 -8.32
CA GLU A 197 -19.52 5.28 -7.02
C GLU A 197 -19.03 4.38 -5.86
N ALA A 198 -18.45 3.22 -6.14
CA ALA A 198 -17.98 2.29 -5.11
C ALA A 198 -16.86 2.87 -4.24
N THR A 199 -16.11 3.86 -4.75
CA THR A 199 -15.06 4.56 -3.99
C THR A 199 -15.53 5.85 -3.31
N GLU A 200 -16.82 6.18 -3.38
CA GLU A 200 -17.37 7.30 -2.61
C GLU A 200 -17.29 7.02 -1.11
N ASP A 201 -17.05 8.08 -0.34
CA ASP A 201 -16.83 8.00 1.09
C ASP A 201 -17.40 9.23 1.79
N ARG A 202 -17.91 9.06 2.99
CA ARG A 202 -18.42 10.14 3.86
C ARG A 202 -17.72 10.17 5.22
N LEU A 203 -16.59 9.46 5.37
CA LEU A 203 -15.86 9.39 6.64
C LEU A 203 -14.56 10.20 6.62
N HIS A 204 -13.87 10.28 5.46
CA HIS A 204 -12.54 10.89 5.46
C HIS A 204 -12.19 11.74 4.23
N GLN A 205 -12.61 11.40 3.00
CA GLN A 205 -12.10 12.06 1.78
C GLN A 205 -12.45 13.54 1.73
N ASP A 206 -13.73 13.89 1.95
CA ASP A 206 -14.19 15.27 1.91
C ASP A 206 -13.55 16.12 3.00
N PHE A 207 -13.37 15.56 4.20
CA PHE A 207 -12.71 16.26 5.32
C PHE A 207 -11.22 16.51 5.09
N ARG A 208 -10.58 15.72 4.24
CA ARG A 208 -9.18 15.89 3.84
C ARG A 208 -8.99 16.83 2.65
N SER A 209 -10.03 17.06 1.84
CA SER A 209 -9.95 17.91 0.64
C SER A 209 -9.37 19.31 0.90
N PRO A 210 -9.63 19.99 2.04
CA PRO A 210 -8.98 21.26 2.35
C PRO A 210 -7.45 21.17 2.52
N LEU A 211 -6.90 19.99 2.79
CA LEU A 211 -5.45 19.76 2.92
C LEU A 211 -4.76 19.63 1.56
N PHE A 212 -5.52 19.29 0.51
CA PHE A 212 -5.05 19.22 -0.87
C PHE A 212 -6.20 19.65 -1.82
N PRO A 213 -6.41 20.97 -2.01
CA PRO A 213 -7.57 21.51 -2.73
C PRO A 213 -7.69 21.06 -4.19
N ALA A 214 -6.60 20.65 -4.83
CA ALA A 214 -6.63 20.12 -6.20
C ALA A 214 -7.22 18.70 -6.29
N ALA A 215 -7.32 17.96 -5.18
CA ALA A 215 -7.70 16.55 -5.17
C ALA A 215 -9.06 16.27 -5.85
N PRO A 216 -10.15 17.00 -5.60
CA PRO A 216 -11.44 16.71 -6.23
C PRO A 216 -11.39 16.81 -7.76
N ASN A 217 -10.69 17.83 -8.29
CA ASN A 217 -10.51 18.00 -9.72
C ASN A 217 -9.67 16.85 -10.32
N LEU A 218 -8.55 16.50 -9.69
CA LEU A 218 -7.67 15.42 -10.14
C LEU A 218 -8.38 14.04 -10.12
N LEU A 219 -9.18 13.74 -9.10
CA LEU A 219 -10.03 12.54 -9.05
C LEU A 219 -11.05 12.50 -10.19
N SER A 220 -11.69 13.65 -10.47
CA SER A 220 -12.61 13.77 -11.62
C SER A 220 -11.90 13.51 -12.95
N LYS A 221 -10.68 14.05 -13.12
CA LYS A 221 -9.85 13.86 -14.32
C LYS A 221 -9.38 12.41 -14.49
N LEU A 222 -9.00 11.69 -13.40
CA LEU A 222 -8.71 10.26 -13.45
C LEU A 222 -9.91 9.48 -13.99
N SER A 223 -11.10 9.74 -13.47
CA SER A 223 -12.35 9.10 -13.93
C SER A 223 -12.66 9.45 -15.39
N ALA A 224 -12.53 10.70 -15.79
CA ALA A 224 -12.73 11.13 -17.17
C ALA A 224 -11.70 10.53 -18.16
N GLY A 225 -10.48 10.28 -17.67
CA GLY A 225 -9.42 9.59 -18.41
C GLY A 225 -9.67 8.12 -18.67
N GLY A 226 -10.62 7.50 -17.95
CA GLY A 226 -11.01 6.10 -18.12
C GLY A 226 -10.78 5.21 -16.89
N ALA A 227 -10.42 5.77 -15.73
CA ALA A 227 -10.42 5.00 -14.50
C ALA A 227 -11.84 4.52 -14.16
N LEU A 228 -11.97 3.25 -13.80
CA LEU A 228 -13.24 2.63 -13.38
C LEU A 228 -13.78 3.30 -12.12
N ALA A 229 -12.87 3.60 -11.17
CA ALA A 229 -13.16 4.33 -9.95
C ALA A 229 -11.90 5.09 -9.50
N ALA A 230 -12.06 6.11 -8.66
CA ALA A 230 -10.93 6.90 -8.15
C ALA A 230 -11.17 7.34 -6.71
N CYS A 231 -10.10 7.40 -5.90
CA CYS A 231 -10.16 7.78 -4.50
C CYS A 231 -8.82 8.34 -3.99
N TRP A 232 -8.79 8.80 -2.75
CA TRP A 232 -7.54 9.07 -2.04
C TRP A 232 -6.79 7.78 -1.73
N SER A 233 -5.46 7.81 -1.79
CA SER A 233 -4.59 6.72 -1.35
C SER A 233 -4.18 6.94 0.11
N GLY A 234 -4.62 6.06 1.00
CA GLY A 234 -4.34 6.15 2.43
C GLY A 234 -4.77 7.49 3.04
N ALA A 235 -3.86 8.15 3.75
CA ALA A 235 -4.08 9.49 4.29
C ALA A 235 -3.90 10.61 3.26
N GLY A 236 -3.40 10.28 2.06
CA GLY A 236 -3.02 11.25 1.03
C GLY A 236 -1.59 11.79 1.21
N PRO A 237 -1.20 12.76 0.39
CA PRO A 237 -1.97 13.46 -0.65
C PRO A 237 -2.11 12.67 -1.95
N SER A 238 -1.54 11.48 -2.07
CA SER A 238 -1.67 10.68 -3.30
C SER A 238 -3.12 10.32 -3.58
N LEU A 239 -3.44 10.25 -4.88
CA LEU A 239 -4.74 9.88 -5.39
C LEU A 239 -4.59 8.63 -6.26
N LEU A 240 -5.56 7.73 -6.19
CA LEU A 240 -5.55 6.43 -6.85
C LEU A 240 -6.68 6.35 -7.86
N GLY A 241 -6.37 5.98 -9.10
CA GLY A 241 -7.32 5.54 -10.13
C GLY A 241 -7.24 4.02 -10.30
N ILE A 242 -8.36 3.33 -10.20
CA ILE A 242 -8.48 1.89 -10.44
C ILE A 242 -8.81 1.68 -11.90
N CYS A 243 -7.99 0.94 -12.64
CA CYS A 243 -8.09 0.79 -14.09
C CYS A 243 -8.02 -0.68 -14.50
N ARG A 244 -8.54 -1.02 -15.68
CA ARG A 244 -8.12 -2.25 -16.36
C ARG A 244 -6.74 -2.05 -16.96
N GLY A 245 -5.93 -3.12 -17.04
CA GLY A 245 -4.58 -3.05 -17.58
C GLY A 245 -4.50 -2.35 -18.96
N ALA A 246 -5.43 -2.66 -19.85
CA ALA A 246 -5.51 -2.05 -21.17
C ALA A 246 -5.71 -0.52 -21.17
N ASP A 247 -6.31 0.05 -20.12
CA ASP A 247 -6.60 1.48 -20.00
C ASP A 247 -5.54 2.23 -19.16
N GLY A 248 -4.67 1.52 -18.45
CA GLY A 248 -3.74 2.08 -17.47
C GLY A 248 -2.85 3.18 -18.03
N ALA A 249 -2.22 2.96 -19.18
CA ALA A 249 -1.34 3.95 -19.83
C ALA A 249 -2.10 5.22 -20.24
N LYS A 250 -3.33 5.08 -20.75
CA LYS A 250 -4.21 6.20 -21.11
C LYS A 250 -4.58 7.03 -19.89
N VAL A 251 -4.96 6.37 -18.78
CA VAL A 251 -5.31 7.06 -17.53
C VAL A 251 -4.09 7.72 -16.91
N GLN A 252 -2.91 7.09 -16.97
CA GLN A 252 -1.66 7.69 -16.52
C GLN A 252 -1.33 8.98 -17.31
N GLN A 253 -1.54 8.96 -18.61
CA GLN A 253 -1.33 10.16 -19.43
C GLN A 253 -2.31 11.28 -19.06
N ALA A 254 -3.60 10.95 -18.88
CA ALA A 254 -4.60 11.91 -18.41
C ALA A 254 -4.28 12.47 -17.02
N ALA A 255 -3.70 11.64 -16.12
CA ALA A 255 -3.23 12.08 -14.82
C ALA A 255 -2.09 13.11 -14.92
N LYS A 256 -1.09 12.87 -15.80
CA LYS A 256 0.01 13.81 -16.05
C LYS A 256 -0.49 15.16 -16.60
N GLU A 257 -1.42 15.11 -17.53
CA GLU A 257 -2.03 16.31 -18.11
C GLU A 257 -2.83 17.09 -17.06
N ALA A 258 -3.63 16.39 -16.26
CA ALA A 258 -4.42 17.01 -15.18
C ALA A 258 -3.55 17.66 -14.10
N MET A 259 -2.41 17.02 -13.74
CA MET A 259 -1.42 17.59 -12.81
C MET A 259 -0.81 18.87 -13.39
N ALA A 260 -0.44 18.87 -14.68
CA ALA A 260 0.11 20.04 -15.35
C ALA A 260 -0.93 21.19 -15.45
N GLU A 261 -2.19 20.89 -15.81
CA GLU A 261 -3.28 21.86 -15.85
C GLU A 261 -3.58 22.51 -14.47
N ALA A 262 -3.42 21.72 -13.39
CA ALA A 262 -3.66 22.16 -12.03
C ALA A 262 -2.43 22.78 -11.34
N ASP A 263 -1.30 22.89 -12.03
CA ASP A 263 0.00 23.32 -11.48
C ASP A 263 0.40 22.52 -10.22
N VAL A 264 0.20 21.21 -10.27
CA VAL A 264 0.55 20.27 -9.20
C VAL A 264 1.83 19.54 -9.56
N PRO A 265 2.99 19.89 -8.97
CA PRO A 265 4.23 19.16 -9.19
C PRO A 265 4.18 17.76 -8.57
N GLY A 266 4.86 16.80 -9.20
CA GLY A 266 4.88 15.41 -8.74
C GLY A 266 4.99 14.40 -9.88
N LYS A 267 4.55 13.17 -9.60
CA LYS A 267 4.64 12.03 -10.52
C LYS A 267 3.26 11.37 -10.72
N ALA A 268 3.01 10.80 -11.90
CA ALA A 268 1.92 9.85 -12.13
C ALA A 268 2.53 8.48 -12.41
N LEU A 269 2.31 7.53 -11.51
CA LEU A 269 2.82 6.17 -11.57
C LEU A 269 1.71 5.25 -12.11
N LEU A 270 2.09 4.21 -12.86
CA LEU A 270 1.23 3.10 -13.22
C LEU A 270 1.81 1.86 -12.56
N LEU A 271 1.07 1.25 -11.65
CA LEU A 271 1.51 0.15 -10.79
C LEU A 271 0.54 -1.02 -10.89
N GLY A 272 1.09 -2.23 -10.83
CA GLY A 272 0.33 -3.45 -10.61
C GLY A 272 0.08 -3.74 -9.13
N PRO A 273 -0.80 -4.68 -8.81
CA PRO A 273 -0.89 -5.22 -7.46
C PRO A 273 0.32 -6.12 -7.18
N ASP A 274 0.96 -5.93 -6.02
CA ASP A 274 1.89 -6.94 -5.51
C ASP A 274 1.10 -8.07 -4.83
N MET A 275 1.24 -9.29 -5.32
CA MET A 275 0.52 -10.45 -4.81
C MET A 275 1.33 -11.28 -3.81
N HIS A 276 2.56 -10.90 -3.51
CA HIS A 276 3.49 -11.70 -2.69
C HIS A 276 3.63 -11.16 -1.25
N GLY A 277 3.61 -9.84 -1.08
CA GLY A 277 3.86 -9.20 0.20
C GLY A 277 5.33 -9.23 0.61
N LEU A 278 5.57 -9.37 1.90
CA LEU A 278 6.90 -9.39 2.49
C LEU A 278 7.69 -10.63 2.08
N ILE A 279 8.87 -10.41 1.52
CA ILE A 279 9.82 -11.47 1.16
C ILE A 279 11.10 -11.31 1.98
N VAL A 280 11.64 -12.41 2.48
CA VAL A 280 12.86 -12.44 3.30
C VAL A 280 13.91 -13.33 2.64
N ASP A 281 15.07 -12.76 2.37
CA ASP A 281 16.26 -13.48 1.93
C ASP A 281 17.23 -13.65 3.11
N ARG A 282 17.51 -14.90 3.46
CA ARG A 282 18.43 -15.28 4.53
C ARG A 282 19.81 -15.70 4.00
N ASP A 283 19.87 -16.08 2.73
CA ASP A 283 21.03 -16.74 2.14
C ASP A 283 21.87 -15.80 1.26
N GLY A 284 21.40 -14.56 1.02
CA GLY A 284 22.11 -13.55 0.25
C GLY A 284 22.17 -13.86 -1.25
N SER A 285 21.14 -14.51 -1.81
CA SER A 285 21.10 -14.86 -3.22
C SER A 285 21.01 -13.59 -4.09
N ASP A 286 21.84 -13.49 -5.13
CA ASP A 286 21.79 -12.39 -6.09
C ASP A 286 20.48 -12.38 -6.92
N ASP A 287 19.76 -13.49 -6.94
CA ASP A 287 18.49 -13.65 -7.66
C ASP A 287 17.31 -12.98 -6.94
N PHE A 288 17.46 -12.64 -5.65
CA PHE A 288 16.44 -11.94 -4.87
C PHE A 288 15.91 -10.65 -5.54
N TRP A 289 16.72 -10.05 -6.42
CA TRP A 289 16.41 -8.79 -7.11
C TRP A 289 16.02 -8.96 -8.59
N ARG A 290 16.18 -10.16 -9.17
CA ARG A 290 16.04 -10.38 -10.62
C ARG A 290 14.62 -10.62 -11.10
N ASP A 291 13.69 -11.08 -10.23
CA ASP A 291 12.28 -11.31 -10.58
C ASP A 291 11.45 -10.01 -10.64
N ARG A 292 12.03 -8.97 -11.26
CA ARG A 292 11.36 -7.68 -11.50
C ARG A 292 10.72 -7.59 -12.88
N GLN A 293 10.08 -8.63 -13.34
CA GLN A 293 9.13 -8.45 -14.44
C GLN A 293 7.80 -7.98 -13.83
N PRO A 294 7.27 -6.80 -14.23
CA PRO A 294 5.91 -6.42 -13.85
C PRO A 294 4.99 -7.59 -14.21
N SER A 295 4.11 -7.97 -13.31
CA SER A 295 3.13 -9.04 -13.54
C SER A 295 2.12 -8.70 -14.65
N TRP A 296 2.28 -7.56 -15.33
CA TRP A 296 1.52 -7.11 -16.49
C TRP A 296 2.47 -6.59 -17.56
N SER A 297 2.32 -7.06 -18.80
CA SER A 297 2.99 -6.48 -19.97
C SER A 297 2.05 -5.44 -20.62
N ALA A 298 2.62 -4.29 -20.98
CA ALA A 298 1.88 -3.23 -21.69
C ALA A 298 1.31 -3.69 -23.05
N ASP A 299 1.72 -4.86 -23.53
CA ASP A 299 1.43 -5.36 -24.88
C ASP A 299 0.26 -6.35 -24.99
N GLY A 300 -0.47 -6.62 -23.90
CA GLY A 300 -1.73 -7.40 -23.96
C GLY A 300 -1.62 -8.82 -24.53
N GLN A 301 -0.42 -9.34 -24.75
CA GLN A 301 -0.17 -10.72 -25.17
C GLN A 301 0.11 -11.59 -23.96
N GLY A 302 -0.96 -12.04 -23.29
CA GLY A 302 -0.87 -13.14 -22.35
C GLY A 302 -0.57 -14.40 -23.15
N ASP A 303 0.54 -15.07 -22.82
CA ASP A 303 0.79 -16.43 -23.26
C ASP A 303 -0.37 -17.31 -22.77
N THR A 304 -1.15 -17.79 -23.73
CA THR A 304 -2.15 -18.83 -23.51
C THR A 304 -1.43 -20.18 -23.49
N ASP A 305 -0.76 -20.50 -22.37
CA ASP A 305 -0.39 -21.88 -22.10
C ASP A 305 -1.56 -22.57 -21.38
N GLU A 306 -2.19 -23.46 -22.12
CA GLU A 306 -3.16 -24.43 -21.63
C GLU A 306 -2.51 -25.31 -20.54
N ALA A 307 -2.74 -24.96 -19.30
CA ALA A 307 -2.62 -25.90 -18.20
C ALA A 307 -3.93 -25.88 -17.42
N GLY A 308 -4.76 -26.90 -17.68
CA GLY A 308 -6.00 -27.18 -16.94
C GLY A 308 -5.73 -27.37 -15.45
N GLY A 309 -5.74 -26.30 -14.70
CA GLY A 309 -5.72 -26.28 -13.24
C GLY A 309 -7.12 -25.93 -12.75
N THR A 310 -7.74 -26.87 -12.05
CA THR A 310 -8.99 -26.71 -11.30
C THR A 310 -8.87 -25.49 -10.39
N VAL A 311 -9.83 -24.56 -10.53
CA VAL A 311 -10.02 -23.42 -9.64
C VAL A 311 -10.19 -23.94 -8.21
N PRO A 312 -9.35 -23.57 -7.23
CA PRO A 312 -9.61 -23.90 -5.85
C PRO A 312 -10.82 -23.14 -5.34
N ASP A 313 -11.71 -23.86 -4.72
CA ASP A 313 -12.88 -23.35 -3.99
C ASP A 313 -12.52 -22.12 -3.14
N GLY A 314 -13.28 -21.03 -3.25
CA GLY A 314 -13.01 -19.73 -2.65
C GLY A 314 -13.18 -19.69 -1.13
N GLY A 315 -12.38 -20.44 -0.41
CA GLY A 315 -12.24 -20.36 1.04
C GLY A 315 -11.26 -19.24 1.39
N GLY A 316 -11.74 -18.15 2.00
CA GLY A 316 -10.89 -17.10 2.54
C GLY A 316 -9.83 -17.69 3.48
N GLN A 317 -8.57 -17.51 3.15
CA GLN A 317 -7.46 -17.94 4.01
C GLN A 317 -7.35 -16.97 5.18
N PHE A 318 -7.67 -17.45 6.38
CA PHE A 318 -7.37 -16.74 7.63
C PHE A 318 -5.89 -16.97 7.96
N TYR A 319 -5.14 -15.90 8.10
CA TYR A 319 -3.79 -15.96 8.62
C TYR A 319 -3.86 -15.78 10.14
N ASP A 320 -3.65 -16.87 10.89
CA ASP A 320 -3.49 -16.88 12.33
C ASP A 320 -2.01 -17.07 12.63
N PHE A 321 -1.36 -16.04 13.13
CA PHE A 321 0.08 -16.05 13.41
C PHE A 321 0.42 -16.60 14.81
N ASP A 322 -0.54 -17.15 15.56
CA ASP A 322 -0.32 -17.81 16.86
C ASP A 322 0.29 -19.22 16.74
N GLY A 323 0.90 -19.56 15.61
CA GLY A 323 1.80 -20.74 15.51
C GLY A 323 1.15 -22.12 15.63
N ASN A 324 -0.17 -22.26 15.55
CA ASN A 324 -0.85 -23.55 15.46
C ASN A 324 -1.70 -23.62 14.17
N ARG A 325 -1.47 -24.71 13.42
CA ARG A 325 -2.20 -25.07 12.21
C ARG A 325 -3.63 -25.47 12.55
#